data_b3b3eb80a1231487aa0550ed729c8af1
#
_entry.id   b3b3eb80a1231487aa0550ed729c8af1
#
_cell.length_a   1.000
_cell.length_b   1.000
_cell.length_c   1.000
_cell.angle_alpha   90.00
_cell.angle_beta   90.00
_cell.angle_gamma   90.00
#
_symmetry.space_group_name_H-M   'P 1'
#
loop_
_entity.id
_entity.type
_entity.pdbx_description
1 polymer ?
#
loop_
_entity_poly.entity_id
_entity_poly.type
_entity_poly.pdbx_seq_one_letter_code
_entity_poly.pdbx_strand_id
1 'polypeptide(L)'
;KFLQLDPPKDIYEAINSLLIFYKNVPSVTNYPVYLGNIDELLEPFMDDVDEAQAKKLFKLFFTHIDRTVLDSFSHADIGPKATRAGRLILEVERELLDAVPNITMKYDTDITPDDFGIECVKTALKTAKPSFANHKMFKKELGENYVIASCYNGLLLGGGSYTLCRLILGNIAKRAKDKKDFFENQLPYVMERMALYMDERIRFEVEESGFFESNFLAKEGFIHRDRFTAMFGMVGMAECVNILMELEGKKGRFGHDKEADDLGVEIMEAISAFNNAHVNPYCEATGGHFLLHAQVGIAQD
;
A
#
# COMPACT_ATOMS: atom_id res chain seq x y z
N LYS A 1 17.60 -18.57 -9.18
CA LYS A 1 19.07 -18.76 -9.27
C LYS A 1 19.78 -18.21 -8.04
N PHE A 2 19.50 -16.97 -7.61
CA PHE A 2 20.15 -16.37 -6.44
C PHE A 2 19.76 -17.07 -5.14
N LEU A 3 18.47 -17.27 -4.88
CA LEU A 3 17.98 -17.91 -3.67
C LEU A 3 18.13 -19.46 -3.67
N GLN A 4 18.39 -20.05 -4.83
CA GLN A 4 18.58 -21.50 -5.00
C GLN A 4 17.46 -22.35 -4.38
N LEU A 5 16.21 -21.87 -4.49
CA LEU A 5 15.02 -22.55 -3.99
C LEU A 5 14.43 -23.45 -5.09
N ASP A 6 14.11 -24.67 -4.73
CA ASP A 6 13.27 -25.55 -5.53
C ASP A 6 11.78 -25.20 -5.32
N PRO A 7 10.89 -25.53 -6.27
CA PRO A 7 9.47 -25.42 -6.05
C PRO A 7 9.04 -26.24 -4.82
N PRO A 8 8.27 -25.65 -3.88
CA PRO A 8 7.86 -26.32 -2.67
C PRO A 8 6.92 -27.48 -2.97
N LYS A 9 7.07 -28.59 -2.23
CA LYS A 9 6.27 -29.81 -2.39
C LYS A 9 5.23 -29.98 -1.31
N ASP A 10 5.43 -29.31 -0.18
CA ASP A 10 4.51 -29.33 0.95
C ASP A 10 4.44 -27.95 1.63
N ILE A 11 3.56 -27.82 2.61
CA ILE A 11 3.34 -26.55 3.32
C ILE A 11 4.57 -26.09 4.12
N TYR A 12 5.42 -27.00 4.59
CA TYR A 12 6.64 -26.66 5.33
C TYR A 12 7.65 -26.02 4.40
N GLU A 13 7.85 -26.60 3.22
CA GLU A 13 8.74 -26.06 2.19
C GLU A 13 8.19 -24.73 1.64
N ALA A 14 6.87 -24.59 1.47
CA ALA A 14 6.23 -23.38 1.02
C ALA A 14 6.46 -22.22 2.01
N ILE A 15 6.21 -22.44 3.30
CA ILE A 15 6.44 -21.44 4.35
C ILE A 15 7.91 -21.10 4.49
N ASN A 16 8.80 -22.09 4.45
CA ASN A 16 10.25 -21.86 4.49
C ASN A 16 10.74 -21.04 3.30
N SER A 17 10.21 -21.28 2.12
CA SER A 17 10.54 -20.52 0.91
C SER A 17 10.07 -19.06 1.02
N LEU A 18 8.87 -18.83 1.54
CA LEU A 18 8.37 -17.49 1.82
C LEU A 18 9.22 -16.74 2.86
N LEU A 19 9.68 -17.41 3.91
CA LEU A 19 10.57 -16.82 4.91
C LEU A 19 11.94 -16.45 4.32
N ILE A 20 12.52 -17.29 3.49
CA ILE A 20 13.78 -17.02 2.82
C ILE A 20 13.61 -15.82 1.87
N PHE A 21 12.57 -15.82 1.07
CA PHE A 21 12.25 -14.70 0.18
C PHE A 21 12.07 -13.40 0.99
N TYR A 22 11.23 -13.43 2.01
CA TYR A 22 10.97 -12.30 2.90
C TYR A 22 12.25 -11.68 3.49
N LYS A 23 13.17 -12.52 3.95
CA LYS A 23 14.44 -12.03 4.52
C LYS A 23 15.39 -11.40 3.49
N ASN A 24 15.31 -11.81 2.25
CA ASN A 24 16.20 -11.31 1.20
C ASN A 24 15.70 -10.03 0.53
N VAL A 25 14.38 -9.79 0.47
CA VAL A 25 13.84 -8.58 -0.16
C VAL A 25 14.21 -7.31 0.61
N PRO A 26 14.08 -7.21 1.95
CA PRO A 26 14.48 -6.01 2.69
C PRO A 26 15.97 -5.69 2.63
N SER A 27 16.83 -6.66 2.34
CA SER A 27 18.27 -6.43 2.18
C SER A 27 18.61 -5.59 0.94
N VAL A 28 17.66 -5.43 0.04
CA VAL A 28 17.82 -4.73 -1.24
C VAL A 28 16.98 -3.47 -1.31
N THR A 29 15.84 -3.46 -0.64
CA THR A 29 14.89 -2.36 -0.62
C THR A 29 14.59 -1.97 0.83
N ASN A 30 14.50 -0.69 1.11
CA ASN A 30 14.03 -0.20 2.42
C ASN A 30 12.49 -0.04 2.45
N TYR A 31 11.80 -0.71 1.55
CA TYR A 31 10.37 -0.60 1.38
C TYR A 31 9.61 -1.81 1.93
N PRO A 32 8.30 -1.68 2.14
CA PRO A 32 7.45 -2.79 2.56
C PRO A 32 7.57 -3.99 1.63
N VAL A 33 7.58 -5.18 2.21
CA VAL A 33 7.59 -6.44 1.47
C VAL A 33 6.16 -6.91 1.26
N TYR A 34 5.81 -7.19 0.01
CA TYR A 34 4.55 -7.83 -0.32
C TYR A 34 4.73 -9.35 -0.39
N LEU A 35 4.02 -10.08 0.47
CA LEU A 35 4.13 -11.54 0.60
C LEU A 35 3.25 -12.31 -0.39
N GLY A 36 2.42 -11.61 -1.16
CA GLY A 36 1.51 -12.22 -2.11
C GLY A 36 0.08 -12.35 -1.60
N ASN A 37 -0.74 -13.00 -2.39
CA ASN A 37 -2.08 -13.47 -2.02
C ASN A 37 -1.88 -14.76 -1.22
N ILE A 38 -1.54 -14.62 0.07
CA ILE A 38 -0.93 -15.71 0.86
C ILE A 38 -1.88 -16.87 1.10
N ASP A 39 -3.16 -16.65 1.14
CA ASP A 39 -4.15 -17.70 1.26
C ASP A 39 -4.19 -18.59 0.01
N GLU A 40 -4.23 -18.00 -1.18
CA GLU A 40 -4.17 -18.73 -2.46
C GLU A 40 -2.82 -19.40 -2.67
N LEU A 41 -1.71 -18.79 -2.23
CA LEU A 41 -0.38 -19.38 -2.32
C LEU A 41 -0.22 -20.61 -1.43
N LEU A 42 -0.86 -20.64 -0.27
CA LEU A 42 -0.74 -21.74 0.69
C LEU A 42 -1.83 -22.81 0.54
N GLU A 43 -2.98 -22.47 -0.06
CA GLU A 43 -4.11 -23.40 -0.23
C GLU A 43 -3.76 -24.73 -0.92
N PRO A 44 -2.92 -24.76 -1.98
CA PRO A 44 -2.55 -26.03 -2.62
C PRO A 44 -1.85 -27.05 -1.72
N PHE A 45 -1.25 -26.59 -0.63
CA PHE A 45 -0.52 -27.42 0.34
C PHE A 45 -1.34 -27.79 1.56
N MET A 46 -2.64 -27.43 1.60
CA MET A 46 -3.50 -27.72 2.74
C MET A 46 -4.06 -29.14 2.74
N ASP A 47 -3.96 -29.86 1.63
CA ASP A 47 -4.52 -31.22 1.52
C ASP A 47 -3.72 -32.27 2.31
N ASP A 48 -2.41 -32.05 2.47
CA ASP A 48 -1.49 -33.00 3.09
C ASP A 48 -1.15 -32.67 4.54
N VAL A 49 -1.88 -31.75 5.16
CA VAL A 49 -1.64 -31.31 6.55
C VAL A 49 -2.95 -31.21 7.33
N ASP A 50 -2.94 -31.62 8.59
CA ASP A 50 -4.10 -31.37 9.44
C ASP A 50 -4.17 -29.88 9.83
N GLU A 51 -5.38 -29.44 10.11
CA GLU A 51 -5.70 -28.03 10.37
C GLU A 51 -4.94 -27.45 11.56
N ALA A 52 -4.70 -28.26 12.62
CA ALA A 52 -3.97 -27.84 13.80
C ALA A 52 -2.47 -27.62 13.50
N GLN A 53 -1.90 -28.47 12.66
CA GLN A 53 -0.52 -28.34 12.21
C GLN A 53 -0.38 -27.11 11.29
N ALA A 54 -1.28 -26.92 10.32
CA ALA A 54 -1.29 -25.75 9.44
C ALA A 54 -1.39 -24.45 10.25
N LYS A 55 -2.31 -24.40 11.18
CA LYS A 55 -2.49 -23.26 12.09
C LYS A 55 -1.23 -22.95 12.90
N LYS A 56 -0.58 -23.98 13.43
CA LYS A 56 0.70 -23.81 14.14
C LYS A 56 1.79 -23.24 13.24
N LEU A 57 1.87 -23.70 12.00
CA LEU A 57 2.85 -23.21 11.03
C LEU A 57 2.60 -21.73 10.68
N PHE A 58 1.34 -21.35 10.42
CA PHE A 58 0.98 -19.96 10.16
C PHE A 58 1.30 -19.06 11.35
N LYS A 59 1.03 -19.53 12.56
CA LYS A 59 1.38 -18.82 13.80
C LYS A 59 2.88 -18.60 13.93
N LEU A 60 3.69 -19.61 13.65
CA LEU A 60 5.15 -19.48 13.64
C LEU A 60 5.65 -18.53 12.55
N PHE A 61 5.06 -18.59 11.36
CA PHE A 61 5.39 -17.74 10.24
C PHE A 61 5.12 -16.26 10.55
N PHE A 62 3.92 -15.93 11.02
CA PHE A 62 3.57 -14.54 11.35
C PHE A 62 4.36 -14.01 12.54
N THR A 63 4.53 -14.81 13.59
CA THR A 63 5.40 -14.44 14.72
C THR A 63 6.84 -14.17 14.26
N HIS A 64 7.34 -14.95 13.30
CA HIS A 64 8.68 -14.72 12.75
C HIS A 64 8.76 -13.42 11.96
N ILE A 65 7.78 -13.13 11.12
CA ILE A 65 7.72 -11.89 10.34
C ILE A 65 7.65 -10.68 11.26
N ASP A 66 6.77 -10.70 12.26
CA ASP A 66 6.57 -9.58 13.18
C ASP A 66 7.82 -9.26 14.02
N ARG A 67 8.62 -10.27 14.38
CA ARG A 67 9.68 -10.13 15.40
C ARG A 67 11.11 -10.22 14.89
N THR A 68 11.34 -10.57 13.64
CA THR A 68 12.72 -10.86 13.17
C THR A 68 13.36 -9.68 12.49
N VAL A 69 12.63 -8.88 11.74
CA VAL A 69 13.16 -7.72 11.03
C VAL A 69 12.55 -6.48 11.69
N LEU A 70 13.40 -5.71 12.35
CA LEU A 70 13.01 -4.40 12.90
C LEU A 70 12.52 -3.52 11.77
N ASP A 71 11.44 -2.79 12.02
CA ASP A 71 10.75 -1.94 11.05
C ASP A 71 10.24 -2.69 9.82
N SER A 72 10.02 -4.00 9.95
CA SER A 72 9.39 -4.80 8.92
C SER A 72 7.98 -4.31 8.69
N PHE A 73 7.72 -3.80 7.50
CA PHE A 73 6.40 -3.39 7.07
C PHE A 73 5.94 -4.31 5.96
N SER A 74 5.52 -5.51 6.35
CA SER A 74 5.08 -6.53 5.40
C SER A 74 3.58 -6.50 5.18
N HIS A 75 3.17 -6.78 3.95
CA HIS A 75 1.79 -6.81 3.50
C HIS A 75 1.47 -8.13 2.83
N ALA A 76 0.23 -8.56 2.95
CA ALA A 76 -0.31 -9.71 2.26
C ALA A 76 -1.78 -9.47 1.91
N ASP A 77 -2.23 -10.09 0.84
CA ASP A 77 -3.64 -10.10 0.46
C ASP A 77 -4.25 -11.47 0.74
N ILE A 78 -5.56 -11.50 0.97
CA ILE A 78 -6.40 -12.70 1.01
C ILE A 78 -7.66 -12.50 0.16
N GLY A 79 -8.30 -13.58 -0.26
CA GLY A 79 -9.51 -13.53 -1.08
C GLY A 79 -9.23 -13.22 -2.55
N PRO A 80 -10.28 -13.00 -3.38
CA PRO A 80 -11.69 -12.83 -3.01
C PRO A 80 -12.42 -14.14 -2.67
N LYS A 81 -11.85 -15.31 -3.01
CA LYS A 81 -12.42 -16.62 -2.69
C LYS A 81 -12.18 -16.96 -1.22
N ALA A 82 -13.12 -17.69 -0.64
CA ALA A 82 -12.89 -18.30 0.67
C ALA A 82 -12.02 -19.55 0.51
N THR A 83 -10.86 -19.53 1.14
CA THR A 83 -9.93 -20.66 1.19
C THR A 83 -9.81 -21.21 2.61
N ARG A 84 -9.38 -22.46 2.78
CA ARG A 84 -9.09 -23.02 4.12
C ARG A 84 -7.93 -22.27 4.76
N ALA A 85 -6.89 -21.99 3.98
CA ALA A 85 -5.75 -21.22 4.43
C ALA A 85 -6.17 -19.82 4.90
N GLY A 86 -7.04 -19.13 4.15
CA GLY A 86 -7.55 -17.80 4.51
C GLY A 86 -8.31 -17.80 5.84
N ARG A 87 -9.16 -18.80 6.09
CA ARG A 87 -9.86 -18.93 7.38
C ARG A 87 -8.91 -19.16 8.54
N LEU A 88 -7.92 -20.04 8.38
CA LEU A 88 -6.90 -20.27 9.42
C LEU A 88 -6.02 -19.04 9.66
N ILE A 89 -5.68 -18.30 8.61
CA ILE A 89 -4.96 -17.02 8.74
C ILE A 89 -5.75 -16.05 9.61
N LEU A 90 -7.05 -15.87 9.35
CA LEU A 90 -7.91 -15.01 10.18
C LEU A 90 -7.99 -15.47 11.64
N GLU A 91 -8.01 -16.78 11.89
CA GLU A 91 -7.96 -17.31 13.26
C GLU A 91 -6.63 -16.99 13.95
N VAL A 92 -5.51 -17.19 13.26
CA VAL A 92 -4.18 -16.89 13.78
C VAL A 92 -4.03 -15.40 14.08
N GLU A 93 -4.53 -14.52 13.22
CA GLU A 93 -4.55 -13.07 13.44
C GLU A 93 -5.30 -12.71 14.73
N ARG A 94 -6.47 -13.33 14.96
CA ARG A 94 -7.25 -13.10 16.19
C ARG A 94 -6.57 -13.60 17.47
N GLU A 95 -5.64 -14.55 17.35
CA GLU A 95 -4.88 -15.08 18.49
C GLU A 95 -3.61 -14.26 18.77
N LEU A 96 -2.88 -13.90 17.72
CA LEU A 96 -1.58 -13.24 17.87
C LEU A 96 -1.73 -11.75 18.21
N LEU A 97 -2.65 -11.05 17.58
CA LEU A 97 -2.82 -9.59 17.69
C LEU A 97 -1.54 -8.82 17.32
N ASP A 98 -0.70 -9.41 16.45
CA ASP A 98 0.55 -8.82 16.00
C ASP A 98 0.28 -7.69 15.00
N ALA A 99 1.21 -6.72 14.86
CA ALA A 99 1.05 -5.59 13.96
C ALA A 99 1.23 -5.98 12.49
N VAL A 100 2.13 -6.91 12.21
CA VAL A 100 2.46 -7.35 10.85
C VAL A 100 2.30 -8.87 10.70
N PRO A 101 1.98 -9.36 9.49
CA PRO A 101 1.77 -8.59 8.26
C PRO A 101 0.47 -7.79 8.29
N ASN A 102 0.44 -6.65 7.60
CA ASN A 102 -0.82 -6.01 7.25
C ASN A 102 -1.52 -6.87 6.21
N ILE A 103 -2.78 -7.22 6.49
CA ILE A 103 -3.58 -8.06 5.60
C ILE A 103 -4.69 -7.23 4.98
N THR A 104 -4.88 -7.39 3.66
CA THR A 104 -6.01 -6.81 2.93
C THR A 104 -6.87 -7.92 2.34
N MET A 105 -8.18 -7.84 2.58
CA MET A 105 -9.18 -8.67 1.94
C MET A 105 -9.58 -8.06 0.60
N LYS A 106 -9.32 -8.77 -0.50
CA LYS A 106 -9.84 -8.46 -1.83
C LYS A 106 -11.31 -8.82 -1.89
N TYR A 107 -12.19 -7.90 -1.54
CA TYR A 107 -13.61 -8.17 -1.46
C TYR A 107 -14.32 -8.01 -2.80
N ASP A 108 -15.11 -9.01 -3.18
CA ASP A 108 -15.94 -9.01 -4.38
C ASP A 108 -17.34 -9.56 -4.07
N THR A 109 -18.35 -8.75 -4.29
CA THR A 109 -19.76 -9.12 -4.01
C THR A 109 -20.27 -10.35 -4.77
N ASP A 110 -19.64 -10.70 -5.89
CA ASP A 110 -20.06 -11.83 -6.73
C ASP A 110 -19.25 -13.12 -6.43
N ILE A 111 -18.09 -12.99 -5.78
CA ILE A 111 -17.15 -14.09 -5.56
C ILE A 111 -17.04 -14.44 -4.07
N THR A 112 -16.98 -13.42 -3.22
CA THR A 112 -16.74 -13.61 -1.77
C THR A 112 -17.99 -14.13 -1.08
N PRO A 113 -17.97 -15.33 -0.46
CA PRO A 113 -19.08 -15.82 0.33
C PRO A 113 -19.34 -14.91 1.55
N ASP A 114 -20.61 -14.69 1.89
CA ASP A 114 -21.01 -13.81 2.99
C ASP A 114 -20.39 -14.22 4.33
N ASP A 115 -20.36 -15.53 4.63
CA ASP A 115 -19.79 -16.05 5.86
C ASP A 115 -18.30 -15.72 6.00
N PHE A 116 -17.53 -15.79 4.90
CA PHE A 116 -16.12 -15.42 4.88
C PHE A 116 -15.94 -13.91 5.02
N GLY A 117 -16.74 -13.11 4.33
CA GLY A 117 -16.76 -11.66 4.49
C GLY A 117 -17.05 -11.23 5.93
N ILE A 118 -18.05 -11.86 6.57
CA ILE A 118 -18.40 -11.62 7.97
C ILE A 118 -17.24 -12.02 8.91
N GLU A 119 -16.56 -13.12 8.62
CA GLU A 119 -15.38 -13.56 9.40
C GLU A 119 -14.24 -12.54 9.30
N CYS A 120 -13.99 -12.00 8.12
CA CYS A 120 -13.04 -10.89 7.94
C CYS A 120 -13.40 -9.67 8.77
N VAL A 121 -14.68 -9.24 8.73
CA VAL A 121 -15.16 -8.10 9.55
C VAL A 121 -14.98 -8.36 11.05
N LYS A 122 -15.37 -9.55 11.55
CA LYS A 122 -15.17 -9.93 12.96
C LYS A 122 -13.70 -9.90 13.36
N THR A 123 -12.81 -10.31 12.45
CA THR A 123 -11.37 -10.26 12.69
C THR A 123 -10.90 -8.80 12.73
N ALA A 124 -11.30 -7.98 11.77
CA ALA A 124 -10.94 -6.57 11.71
C ALA A 124 -11.40 -5.77 12.94
N LEU A 125 -12.58 -6.07 13.48
CA LEU A 125 -13.06 -5.47 14.74
C LEU A 125 -12.16 -5.78 15.94
N LYS A 126 -11.42 -6.89 15.90
CA LYS A 126 -10.53 -7.30 16.99
C LYS A 126 -9.08 -6.86 16.79
N THR A 127 -8.60 -6.83 15.54
CA THR A 127 -7.17 -6.69 15.21
C THR A 127 -6.85 -5.47 14.36
N ALA A 128 -7.87 -4.69 13.93
CA ALA A 128 -7.79 -3.67 12.89
C ALA A 128 -7.36 -4.21 11.49
N LYS A 129 -7.33 -5.52 11.31
CA LYS A 129 -7.04 -6.24 10.05
C LYS A 129 -8.03 -7.41 9.84
N PRO A 130 -8.34 -7.81 8.60
CA PRO A 130 -7.89 -7.21 7.34
C PRO A 130 -8.59 -5.88 7.04
N SER A 131 -7.93 -5.03 6.27
CA SER A 131 -8.59 -3.95 5.53
C SER A 131 -9.32 -4.53 4.32
N PHE A 132 -10.21 -3.73 3.69
CA PHE A 132 -11.01 -4.19 2.55
C PHE A 132 -10.68 -3.39 1.29
N ALA A 133 -10.38 -4.09 0.21
CA ALA A 133 -10.19 -3.51 -1.11
C ALA A 133 -11.31 -3.96 -2.05
N ASN A 134 -11.83 -3.03 -2.85
CA ASN A 134 -12.83 -3.35 -3.88
C ASN A 134 -12.16 -4.08 -5.05
N HIS A 135 -12.29 -5.42 -5.09
CA HIS A 135 -11.66 -6.25 -6.11
C HIS A 135 -12.04 -5.83 -7.54
N LYS A 136 -13.31 -5.57 -7.79
CA LYS A 136 -13.79 -5.19 -9.13
C LYS A 136 -13.17 -3.88 -9.62
N MET A 137 -13.04 -2.90 -8.72
CA MET A 137 -12.46 -1.60 -9.04
C MET A 137 -10.97 -1.74 -9.38
N PHE A 138 -10.18 -2.35 -8.51
CA PHE A 138 -8.74 -2.51 -8.73
C PHE A 138 -8.43 -3.38 -9.95
N LYS A 139 -9.20 -4.45 -10.16
CA LYS A 139 -9.07 -5.28 -11.35
C LYS A 139 -9.36 -4.51 -12.64
N LYS A 140 -10.35 -3.62 -12.62
CA LYS A 140 -10.68 -2.76 -13.77
C LYS A 140 -9.57 -1.74 -14.06
N GLU A 141 -8.96 -1.18 -13.02
CA GLU A 141 -7.96 -0.11 -13.15
C GLU A 141 -6.56 -0.64 -13.43
N LEU A 142 -6.16 -1.73 -12.77
CA LEU A 142 -4.79 -2.25 -12.78
C LEU A 142 -4.65 -3.66 -13.39
N GLY A 143 -5.76 -4.29 -13.79
CA GLY A 143 -5.75 -5.64 -14.35
C GLY A 143 -5.77 -6.74 -13.29
N GLU A 144 -5.64 -8.00 -13.77
CA GLU A 144 -5.75 -9.20 -12.92
C GLU A 144 -4.65 -9.31 -11.84
N ASN A 145 -3.46 -8.84 -12.17
CA ASN A 145 -2.27 -8.99 -11.32
C ASN A 145 -2.01 -7.78 -10.41
N TYR A 146 -3.07 -7.08 -10.01
CA TYR A 146 -2.92 -6.02 -9.03
C TYR A 146 -2.64 -6.59 -7.63
N VAL A 147 -1.96 -5.82 -6.82
CA VAL A 147 -1.68 -6.10 -5.42
C VAL A 147 -2.04 -4.89 -4.57
N ILE A 148 -2.42 -5.13 -3.32
CA ILE A 148 -2.59 -4.06 -2.33
C ILE A 148 -1.43 -4.14 -1.36
N ALA A 149 -0.57 -3.15 -1.39
CA ALA A 149 0.66 -3.15 -0.60
C ALA A 149 0.89 -1.79 0.08
N SER A 150 1.78 -1.79 1.07
CA SER A 150 2.09 -0.60 1.85
C SER A 150 0.82 -0.02 2.52
N CYS A 151 0.59 1.26 2.46
CA CYS A 151 -0.58 1.89 3.05
C CYS A 151 -1.83 1.73 2.15
N TYR A 152 -2.16 0.50 1.74
CA TYR A 152 -3.32 0.13 0.90
C TYR A 152 -3.26 0.67 -0.53
N ASN A 153 -2.05 0.80 -1.08
CA ASN A 153 -1.86 1.23 -2.45
C ASN A 153 -2.07 0.08 -3.43
N GLY A 154 -2.84 0.34 -4.49
CA GLY A 154 -2.93 -0.57 -5.63
C GLY A 154 -1.68 -0.47 -6.49
N LEU A 155 -0.99 -1.58 -6.69
CA LEU A 155 0.22 -1.69 -7.50
C LEU A 155 0.14 -2.91 -8.43
N LEU A 156 1.04 -3.03 -9.37
CA LEU A 156 1.18 -4.22 -10.19
C LEU A 156 2.13 -5.22 -9.54
N LEU A 157 1.79 -6.49 -9.57
CA LEU A 157 2.67 -7.56 -9.12
C LEU A 157 3.98 -7.55 -9.91
N GLY A 158 5.09 -7.59 -9.20
CA GLY A 158 6.43 -7.45 -9.79
C GLY A 158 6.78 -6.01 -10.18
N GLY A 159 5.98 -5.03 -9.76
CA GLY A 159 6.28 -3.62 -9.85
C GLY A 159 6.64 -3.03 -8.49
N GLY A 160 6.45 -1.73 -8.36
CA GLY A 160 6.73 -1.00 -7.14
C GLY A 160 6.50 0.50 -7.29
N SER A 161 6.91 1.24 -6.28
CA SER A 161 6.94 2.68 -6.30
C SER A 161 8.38 3.16 -6.22
N TYR A 162 8.81 3.97 -7.20
CA TYR A 162 10.12 4.62 -7.17
C TYR A 162 10.28 5.52 -5.94
N THR A 163 9.22 6.26 -5.63
CA THR A 163 9.23 7.21 -4.50
C THR A 163 7.82 7.54 -4.05
N LEU A 164 7.72 7.91 -2.78
CA LEU A 164 6.55 8.51 -2.17
C LEU A 164 6.97 9.82 -1.53
N CYS A 165 6.48 10.94 -2.07
CA CYS A 165 6.62 12.25 -1.45
C CYS A 165 5.26 12.76 -0.99
N ARG A 166 5.22 13.61 0.04
CA ARG A 166 3.96 14.10 0.63
C ARG A 166 3.93 15.60 0.76
N LEU A 167 2.83 16.20 0.34
CA LEU A 167 2.46 17.58 0.68
C LEU A 167 2.02 17.59 2.14
N ILE A 168 2.65 18.40 2.98
CA ILE A 168 2.20 18.67 4.34
C ILE A 168 1.24 19.86 4.26
N LEU A 169 -0.03 19.56 3.99
CA LEU A 169 -1.05 20.55 3.63
C LEU A 169 -1.25 21.62 4.71
N GLY A 170 -1.24 21.21 5.98
CA GLY A 170 -1.36 22.15 7.09
C GLY A 170 -0.22 23.18 7.11
N ASN A 171 1.01 22.77 6.77
CA ASN A 171 2.15 23.70 6.70
C ASN A 171 2.07 24.61 5.47
N ILE A 172 1.47 24.17 4.39
CA ILE A 172 1.21 25.01 3.21
C ILE A 172 0.16 26.07 3.56
N ALA A 173 -0.94 25.67 4.20
CA ALA A 173 -2.00 26.58 4.63
C ALA A 173 -1.50 27.66 5.62
N LYS A 174 -0.60 27.31 6.56
CA LYS A 174 0.02 28.28 7.50
C LYS A 174 0.82 29.39 6.81
N ARG A 175 1.27 29.19 5.58
CA ARG A 175 2.01 30.21 4.80
C ARG A 175 1.10 31.11 3.99
N ALA A 176 -0.15 30.69 3.77
CA ALA A 176 -1.11 31.47 3.00
C ALA A 176 -1.65 32.64 3.79
N LYS A 177 -1.91 33.76 3.12
CA LYS A 177 -2.53 34.93 3.68
C LYS A 177 -4.06 34.81 3.78
N ASP A 178 -4.63 34.12 2.81
CA ASP A 178 -6.05 33.81 2.66
C ASP A 178 -6.24 32.61 1.75
N LYS A 179 -7.50 32.17 1.54
CA LYS A 179 -7.84 31.06 0.66
C LYS A 179 -7.32 31.28 -0.77
N LYS A 180 -7.39 32.50 -1.29
CA LYS A 180 -6.95 32.82 -2.64
C LYS A 180 -5.45 32.64 -2.79
N ASP A 181 -4.65 33.14 -1.86
CA ASP A 181 -3.19 32.97 -1.85
C ASP A 181 -2.81 31.48 -1.74
N PHE A 182 -3.56 30.70 -0.96
CA PHE A 182 -3.34 29.26 -0.87
C PHE A 182 -3.46 28.58 -2.23
N PHE A 183 -4.56 28.78 -2.96
CA PHE A 183 -4.81 28.10 -4.23
C PHE A 183 -4.01 28.65 -5.42
N GLU A 184 -3.78 29.97 -5.46
CA GLU A 184 -3.10 30.60 -6.59
C GLU A 184 -1.57 30.61 -6.47
N ASN A 185 -1.02 30.55 -5.25
CA ASN A 185 0.41 30.69 -5.02
C ASN A 185 1.03 29.54 -4.20
N GLN A 186 0.56 29.31 -2.97
CA GLN A 186 1.27 28.43 -2.04
C GLN A 186 1.19 26.96 -2.44
N LEU A 187 0.01 26.46 -2.74
CA LEU A 187 -0.21 25.05 -3.13
C LEU A 187 0.46 24.75 -4.47
N PRO A 188 0.26 25.51 -5.55
CA PRO A 188 0.94 25.26 -6.83
C PRO A 188 2.46 25.26 -6.70
N TYR A 189 3.04 26.23 -6.00
CA TYR A 189 4.48 26.31 -5.81
C TYR A 189 5.05 25.03 -5.14
N VAL A 190 4.41 24.53 -4.09
CA VAL A 190 4.89 23.32 -3.41
C VAL A 190 4.67 22.08 -4.25
N MET A 191 3.54 21.97 -4.96
CA MET A 191 3.28 20.84 -5.88
C MET A 191 4.34 20.76 -6.98
N GLU A 192 4.67 21.88 -7.63
CA GLU A 192 5.72 21.94 -8.65
C GLU A 192 7.09 21.52 -8.12
N ARG A 193 7.47 21.98 -6.91
CA ARG A 193 8.75 21.62 -6.28
C ARG A 193 8.79 20.14 -5.92
N MET A 194 7.68 19.59 -5.41
CA MET A 194 7.61 18.17 -5.09
C MET A 194 7.68 17.31 -6.35
N ALA A 195 6.96 17.66 -7.40
CA ALA A 195 7.01 16.93 -8.66
C ALA A 195 8.42 16.93 -9.27
N LEU A 196 9.09 18.10 -9.33
CA LEU A 196 10.46 18.20 -9.80
C LEU A 196 11.42 17.33 -8.99
N TYR A 197 11.30 17.33 -7.67
CA TYR A 197 12.10 16.48 -6.79
C TYR A 197 11.85 14.99 -7.06
N MET A 198 10.59 14.60 -7.26
CA MET A 198 10.24 13.23 -7.59
C MET A 198 10.80 12.81 -8.95
N ASP A 199 10.70 13.67 -9.97
CA ASP A 199 11.24 13.42 -11.31
C ASP A 199 12.75 13.17 -11.27
N GLU A 200 13.50 14.01 -10.56
CA GLU A 200 14.95 13.85 -10.44
C GLU A 200 15.35 12.59 -9.66
N ARG A 201 14.59 12.22 -8.63
CA ARG A 201 14.82 10.95 -7.91
C ARG A 201 14.59 9.75 -8.81
N ILE A 202 13.49 9.74 -9.54
CA ILE A 202 13.14 8.65 -10.45
C ILE A 202 14.18 8.54 -11.57
N ARG A 203 14.58 9.68 -12.15
CA ARG A 203 15.63 9.72 -13.17
C ARG A 203 16.95 9.13 -12.63
N PHE A 204 17.36 9.53 -11.45
CA PHE A 204 18.57 8.98 -10.80
C PHE A 204 18.45 7.47 -10.58
N GLU A 205 17.33 6.98 -10.05
CA GLU A 205 17.13 5.53 -9.84
C GLU A 205 17.20 4.74 -11.14
N VAL A 206 16.61 5.25 -12.21
CA VAL A 206 16.52 4.54 -13.48
C VAL A 206 17.79 4.66 -14.32
N GLU A 207 18.42 5.85 -14.37
CA GLU A 207 19.50 6.13 -15.32
C GLU A 207 20.90 6.04 -14.71
N GLU A 208 21.03 6.33 -13.42
CA GLU A 208 22.37 6.51 -12.81
C GLU A 208 22.67 5.47 -11.72
N SER A 209 21.69 5.02 -10.94
CA SER A 209 21.95 4.15 -9.78
C SER A 209 22.37 2.73 -10.16
N GLY A 210 22.02 2.27 -11.36
CA GLY A 210 22.19 0.89 -11.79
C GLY A 210 21.32 -0.10 -11.01
N PHE A 211 20.22 0.36 -10.37
CA PHE A 211 19.37 -0.48 -9.53
C PHE A 211 18.81 -1.67 -10.31
N PHE A 212 18.19 -1.44 -11.46
CA PHE A 212 17.58 -2.51 -12.25
C PHE A 212 18.60 -3.45 -12.90
N GLU A 213 19.81 -2.99 -13.16
CA GLU A 213 20.90 -3.75 -13.76
C GLU A 213 21.68 -4.58 -12.72
N SER A 214 21.71 -4.15 -11.46
CA SER A 214 22.51 -4.80 -10.41
C SER A 214 21.70 -5.65 -9.45
N ASN A 215 20.46 -5.28 -9.18
CA ASN A 215 19.60 -5.91 -8.20
C ASN A 215 19.18 -7.33 -8.61
N PHE A 216 19.30 -8.31 -7.70
CA PHE A 216 18.95 -9.69 -8.00
C PHE A 216 17.46 -9.88 -8.29
N LEU A 217 16.56 -9.09 -7.67
CA LEU A 217 15.13 -9.17 -7.92
C LEU A 217 14.80 -8.83 -9.39
N ALA A 218 15.46 -7.82 -9.96
CA ALA A 218 15.31 -7.46 -11.37
C ALA A 218 15.97 -8.50 -12.29
N LYS A 219 17.20 -8.92 -11.98
CA LYS A 219 17.93 -9.92 -12.78
C LYS A 219 17.25 -11.28 -12.84
N GLU A 220 16.54 -11.68 -11.80
CA GLU A 220 15.82 -12.94 -11.74
C GLU A 220 14.36 -12.82 -12.22
N GLY A 221 13.92 -11.62 -12.60
CA GLY A 221 12.58 -11.38 -13.12
C GLY A 221 11.48 -11.34 -12.06
N PHE A 222 11.83 -11.03 -10.81
CA PHE A 222 10.83 -10.79 -9.76
C PHE A 222 10.23 -9.39 -9.84
N ILE A 223 11.02 -8.40 -10.29
CA ILE A 223 10.56 -7.04 -10.52
C ILE A 223 10.86 -6.60 -11.95
N HIS A 224 9.98 -5.78 -12.51
CA HIS A 224 10.01 -5.27 -13.87
C HIS A 224 9.83 -3.76 -13.86
N ARG A 225 10.71 -3.02 -14.52
CA ARG A 225 10.68 -1.56 -14.52
C ARG A 225 9.39 -0.97 -15.08
N ASP A 226 8.84 -1.57 -16.13
CA ASP A 226 7.58 -1.17 -16.77
C ASP A 226 6.34 -1.31 -15.88
N ARG A 227 6.48 -1.94 -14.69
CA ARG A 227 5.44 -2.08 -13.67
C ARG A 227 5.61 -1.12 -12.50
N PHE A 228 6.54 -0.20 -12.59
CA PHE A 228 6.78 0.81 -11.55
C PHE A 228 5.98 2.09 -11.82
N THR A 229 5.66 2.77 -10.72
CA THR A 229 5.04 4.08 -10.68
C THR A 229 5.66 4.90 -9.56
N ALA A 230 5.07 6.04 -9.21
CA ALA A 230 5.42 6.82 -8.03
C ALA A 230 4.16 7.35 -7.37
N MET A 231 4.29 7.81 -6.12
CA MET A 231 3.15 8.24 -5.33
C MET A 231 3.29 9.70 -4.93
N PHE A 232 2.33 10.50 -5.41
CA PHE A 232 2.16 11.90 -5.06
C PHE A 232 1.26 11.98 -3.84
N GLY A 233 1.87 12.07 -2.66
CA GLY A 233 1.19 11.94 -1.39
C GLY A 233 0.74 13.26 -0.78
N MET A 234 -0.14 13.15 0.21
CA MET A 234 -0.57 14.26 1.04
C MET A 234 -0.87 13.82 2.47
N VAL A 235 -0.76 14.75 3.41
CA VAL A 235 -1.08 14.59 4.83
C VAL A 235 -1.60 15.91 5.39
N GLY A 236 -2.43 15.84 6.43
CA GLY A 236 -2.90 17.03 7.16
C GLY A 236 -4.03 17.79 6.46
N MET A 237 -4.97 17.08 5.82
CA MET A 237 -6.14 17.70 5.17
C MET A 237 -7.01 18.44 6.19
N ALA A 238 -7.29 17.83 7.33
CA ALA A 238 -8.12 18.43 8.37
C ALA A 238 -7.49 19.72 8.91
N GLU A 239 -6.20 19.72 9.19
CA GLU A 239 -5.44 20.89 9.63
C GLU A 239 -5.47 22.00 8.57
N CYS A 240 -5.25 21.63 7.31
CA CYS A 240 -5.26 22.56 6.19
C CYS A 240 -6.62 23.27 6.06
N VAL A 241 -7.69 22.49 5.98
CA VAL A 241 -9.05 23.03 5.86
C VAL A 241 -9.39 23.91 7.05
N ASN A 242 -9.11 23.46 8.28
CA ASN A 242 -9.41 24.22 9.49
C ASN A 242 -8.67 25.56 9.52
N ILE A 243 -7.39 25.61 9.11
CA ILE A 243 -6.61 26.84 9.00
C ILE A 243 -7.22 27.79 7.96
N LEU A 244 -7.57 27.28 6.77
CA LEU A 244 -8.16 28.09 5.71
C LEU A 244 -9.53 28.65 6.11
N MET A 245 -10.36 27.84 6.80
CA MET A 245 -11.64 28.30 7.35
C MET A 245 -11.44 29.44 8.36
N GLU A 246 -10.44 29.34 9.23
CA GLU A 246 -10.10 30.38 10.20
C GLU A 246 -9.62 31.69 9.52
N LEU A 247 -8.79 31.56 8.48
CA LEU A 247 -8.33 32.72 7.68
C LEU A 247 -9.50 33.46 7.01
N GLU A 248 -10.56 32.75 6.64
CA GLU A 248 -11.80 33.33 6.09
C GLU A 248 -12.80 33.79 7.17
N GLY A 249 -12.44 33.73 8.46
CA GLY A 249 -13.31 34.12 9.58
C GLY A 249 -14.47 33.14 9.84
N LYS A 250 -14.38 31.89 9.34
CA LYS A 250 -15.39 30.85 9.45
C LYS A 250 -15.10 29.89 10.60
N LYS A 251 -16.16 29.29 11.16
CA LYS A 251 -16.06 28.38 12.32
C LYS A 251 -16.18 26.89 11.98
N GLY A 252 -16.52 26.57 10.72
CA GLY A 252 -16.68 25.19 10.26
C GLY A 252 -15.39 24.36 10.43
N ARG A 253 -15.54 23.07 10.62
CA ARG A 253 -14.43 22.11 10.78
C ARG A 253 -14.57 20.93 9.85
N PHE A 254 -13.46 20.50 9.26
CA PHE A 254 -13.40 19.33 8.41
C PHE A 254 -13.96 18.09 9.12
N GLY A 255 -14.82 17.34 8.43
CA GLY A 255 -15.51 16.17 8.96
C GLY A 255 -16.75 16.46 9.81
N HIS A 256 -17.08 17.74 10.04
CA HIS A 256 -18.21 18.16 10.88
C HIS A 256 -19.08 19.22 10.24
N ASP A 257 -18.65 19.81 9.16
CA ASP A 257 -19.33 20.93 8.54
C ASP A 257 -19.21 20.83 7.01
N LYS A 258 -20.37 20.94 6.32
CA LYS A 258 -20.40 20.78 4.87
C LYS A 258 -19.52 21.77 4.12
N GLU A 259 -19.45 23.01 4.54
CA GLU A 259 -18.62 24.02 3.88
C GLU A 259 -17.13 23.71 4.03
N ALA A 260 -16.71 23.20 5.19
CA ALA A 260 -15.35 22.73 5.42
C ALA A 260 -15.03 21.47 4.59
N ASP A 261 -15.97 20.55 4.50
CA ASP A 261 -15.80 19.34 3.67
C ASP A 261 -15.74 19.68 2.18
N ASP A 262 -16.58 20.60 1.70
CA ASP A 262 -16.55 21.11 0.33
C ASP A 262 -15.19 21.76 0.01
N LEU A 263 -14.59 22.51 0.95
CA LEU A 263 -13.24 23.05 0.80
C LEU A 263 -12.18 21.93 0.71
N GLY A 264 -12.33 20.86 1.47
CA GLY A 264 -11.48 19.68 1.35
C GLY A 264 -11.55 19.04 -0.05
N VAL A 265 -12.75 18.95 -0.62
CA VAL A 265 -12.95 18.48 -2.00
C VAL A 265 -12.25 19.42 -3.00
N GLU A 266 -12.41 20.74 -2.86
CA GLU A 266 -11.74 21.74 -3.73
C GLU A 266 -10.20 21.59 -3.71
N ILE A 267 -9.63 21.34 -2.53
CA ILE A 267 -8.17 21.08 -2.40
C ILE A 267 -7.80 19.79 -3.14
N MET A 268 -8.58 18.72 -2.97
CA MET A 268 -8.32 17.45 -3.66
C MET A 268 -8.45 17.57 -5.17
N GLU A 269 -9.42 18.32 -5.66
CA GLU A 269 -9.60 18.59 -7.10
C GLU A 269 -8.39 19.34 -7.68
N ALA A 270 -7.87 20.33 -6.96
CA ALA A 270 -6.68 21.06 -7.38
C ALA A 270 -5.43 20.16 -7.44
N ILE A 271 -5.23 19.31 -6.43
CA ILE A 271 -4.11 18.36 -6.40
C ILE A 271 -4.27 17.31 -7.52
N SER A 272 -5.47 16.79 -7.72
CA SER A 272 -5.78 15.81 -8.76
C SER A 272 -5.56 16.40 -10.16
N ALA A 273 -6.02 17.62 -10.41
CA ALA A 273 -5.82 18.31 -11.68
C ALA A 273 -4.32 18.50 -11.98
N PHE A 274 -3.54 18.93 -11.01
CA PHE A 274 -2.07 19.05 -11.14
C PHE A 274 -1.43 17.71 -11.47
N ASN A 275 -1.75 16.66 -10.69
CA ASN A 275 -1.19 15.33 -10.86
C ASN A 275 -1.53 14.72 -12.24
N ASN A 276 -2.76 14.93 -12.73
CA ASN A 276 -3.20 14.46 -14.04
C ASN A 276 -2.56 15.23 -15.20
N ALA A 277 -2.12 16.46 -14.98
CA ALA A 277 -1.40 17.24 -15.97
C ALA A 277 0.11 16.93 -16.01
N HIS A 278 0.66 16.40 -14.91
CA HIS A 278 2.08 16.06 -14.80
C HIS A 278 2.34 14.68 -15.40
N VAL A 279 3.42 14.56 -16.19
CA VAL A 279 3.81 13.30 -16.84
C VAL A 279 5.26 12.99 -16.51
N ASN A 280 5.51 11.77 -16.02
CA ASN A 280 6.84 11.20 -15.84
C ASN A 280 6.98 9.94 -16.71
N PRO A 281 7.95 9.90 -17.66
CA PRO A 281 8.04 8.82 -18.64
C PRO A 281 8.39 7.45 -18.03
N TYR A 282 8.90 7.41 -16.81
CA TYR A 282 9.27 6.17 -16.12
C TYR A 282 8.11 5.52 -15.36
N CYS A 283 7.00 6.22 -15.16
CA CYS A 283 5.80 5.67 -14.50
C CYS A 283 4.91 4.91 -15.49
N GLU A 284 5.48 3.92 -16.18
CA GLU A 284 4.83 3.19 -17.27
C GLU A 284 3.57 2.44 -16.78
N ALA A 285 3.59 1.91 -15.56
CA ALA A 285 2.46 1.18 -14.96
C ALA A 285 1.16 2.00 -14.89
N THR A 286 1.26 3.32 -14.85
CA THR A 286 0.14 4.25 -14.71
C THR A 286 0.03 5.25 -15.87
N GLY A 287 0.56 4.87 -17.04
CA GLY A 287 0.49 5.72 -18.23
C GLY A 287 1.23 7.05 -18.11
N GLY A 288 2.27 7.11 -17.28
CA GLY A 288 3.08 8.29 -17.06
C GLY A 288 2.61 9.19 -15.90
N HIS A 289 1.57 8.80 -15.15
CA HIS A 289 1.05 9.61 -14.04
C HIS A 289 1.43 9.01 -12.70
N PHE A 290 1.64 9.88 -11.70
CA PHE A 290 1.77 9.43 -10.31
C PHE A 290 0.42 8.99 -9.76
N LEU A 291 0.42 8.04 -8.83
CA LEU A 291 -0.76 7.72 -8.05
C LEU A 291 -0.91 8.71 -6.89
N LEU A 292 -2.13 9.15 -6.63
CA LEU A 292 -2.42 9.93 -5.43
C LEU A 292 -2.38 9.03 -4.19
N HIS A 293 -1.79 9.55 -3.10
CA HIS A 293 -1.68 8.83 -1.84
C HIS A 293 -2.06 9.72 -0.66
N ALA A 294 -3.04 9.28 0.12
CA ALA A 294 -3.42 9.95 1.35
C ALA A 294 -2.82 9.23 2.56
N GLN A 295 -2.00 9.93 3.35
CA GLN A 295 -1.48 9.40 4.60
C GLN A 295 -2.47 9.69 5.72
N VAL A 296 -2.81 8.66 6.49
CA VAL A 296 -3.72 8.75 7.65
C VAL A 296 -3.11 8.08 8.88
N GLY A 297 -3.60 8.41 10.06
CA GLY A 297 -3.23 7.74 11.31
C GLY A 297 -1.88 8.15 11.88
N ILE A 298 -1.28 9.24 11.43
CA ILE A 298 -0.05 9.78 12.00
C ILE A 298 -0.42 10.86 13.03
N ALA A 299 -0.07 10.60 14.28
CA ALA A 299 -0.48 11.45 15.41
C ALA A 299 0.41 12.66 15.67
N GLN A 300 1.55 12.81 15.01
CA GLN A 300 2.58 13.81 15.32
C GLN A 300 3.30 14.36 14.09
N ASP A 301 2.60 14.63 13.01
CA ASP A 301 3.19 15.32 11.86
C ASP A 301 2.99 16.83 11.88
#